data_726ff2f67a5969a6d93cffc69d51078c
#
_entry.id   726ff2f67a5969a6d93cffc69d51078c
#
_cell.length_a   1.000
_cell.length_b   1.000
_cell.length_c   1.000
_cell.angle_alpha   90.00
_cell.angle_beta   90.00
_cell.angle_gamma   90.00
#
_symmetry.space_group_name_H-M   'P 1'
#
loop_
_entity.id
_entity.type
_entity.pdbx_description
1 polymer ?
#
loop_
_entity_poly.entity_id
_entity_poly.type
_entity_poly.pdbx_seq_one_letter_code
_entity_poly.pdbx_strand_id
1 'polypeptide(L)'
;SSDVCSSDLLRLANVSKNKTKAYLALAQIYLEMRDHASAISYIEKLINRKSGLTDYELAELYSDTALCHAYLGHTENGYKYINQALELNEHDAEIRIAAGRFFTIEAQKSDISEEEQENNLRNAEHQFTRALEFTPKEERFDVLFKIGSLYFDEHNFEYANQYFELINKEFPEDADATYFFLAYGYYHQQESASFMHYLAKIRKEIPDMYATMGTGDTILMIDTYFNEALRAIKEDVSTGKINLNKYL
;
A
#
# COMPACT_ATOMS: atom_id res chain seq x y z
N SER A 1 14.03 -21.33 -2.55
CA SER A 1 14.48 -20.80 -3.85
C SER A 1 14.99 -19.36 -3.77
N SER A 2 14.58 -18.56 -2.76
CA SER A 2 15.02 -17.18 -2.55
C SER A 2 16.51 -17.06 -2.16
N ASP A 3 17.02 -17.97 -1.36
CA ASP A 3 18.43 -17.94 -0.90
C ASP A 3 19.45 -18.15 -2.03
N VAL A 4 19.08 -18.93 -3.05
CA VAL A 4 19.94 -19.18 -4.22
C VAL A 4 20.03 -17.91 -5.09
N CYS A 5 18.93 -17.18 -5.24
CA CYS A 5 18.88 -15.96 -6.04
C CYS A 5 19.72 -14.84 -5.39
N SER A 6 19.64 -14.69 -4.06
CA SER A 6 20.40 -13.69 -3.30
C SER A 6 21.91 -13.93 -3.34
N SER A 7 22.37 -15.20 -3.18
CA SER A 7 23.79 -15.54 -3.21
C SER A 7 24.43 -15.36 -4.60
N ASP A 8 23.70 -15.67 -5.67
CA ASP A 8 24.18 -15.51 -7.04
C ASP A 8 24.24 -14.03 -7.44
N LEU A 9 23.28 -13.21 -6.98
CA LEU A 9 23.29 -11.77 -7.15
C LEU A 9 24.40 -11.08 -6.37
N LEU A 10 24.72 -11.56 -5.15
CA LEU A 10 25.88 -11.12 -4.39
C LEU A 10 27.20 -11.41 -5.10
N ARG A 11 27.33 -12.58 -5.73
CA ARG A 11 28.49 -12.91 -6.58
C ARG A 11 28.58 -12.01 -7.81
N LEU A 12 27.45 -11.78 -8.48
CA LEU A 12 27.38 -10.86 -9.64
C LEU A 12 27.70 -9.43 -9.24
N ALA A 13 27.24 -8.95 -8.09
CA ALA A 13 27.55 -7.61 -7.58
C ALA A 13 29.05 -7.42 -7.28
N ASN A 14 29.71 -8.47 -6.79
CA ASN A 14 31.15 -8.43 -6.53
C ASN A 14 32.01 -8.47 -7.79
N VAL A 15 31.52 -9.11 -8.86
CA VAL A 15 32.24 -9.26 -10.15
C VAL A 15 31.82 -8.20 -11.17
N SER A 16 30.66 -7.59 -11.01
CA SER A 16 30.10 -6.63 -11.97
C SER A 16 30.92 -5.35 -12.07
N LYS A 17 31.24 -4.95 -13.32
CA LYS A 17 31.78 -3.62 -13.62
C LYS A 17 30.81 -2.49 -13.28
N ASN A 18 29.50 -2.79 -13.22
CA ASN A 18 28.44 -1.83 -12.87
C ASN A 18 27.84 -2.16 -11.49
N LYS A 19 28.56 -1.80 -10.43
CA LYS A 19 28.15 -2.03 -9.06
C LYS A 19 26.84 -1.32 -8.68
N THR A 20 26.54 -0.17 -9.30
CA THR A 20 25.31 0.59 -9.06
C THR A 20 24.08 -0.24 -9.41
N LYS A 21 24.01 -0.80 -10.62
CA LYS A 21 22.87 -1.66 -11.03
C LYS A 21 22.73 -2.89 -10.13
N ALA A 22 23.83 -3.49 -9.71
CA ALA A 22 23.80 -4.65 -8.84
C ALA A 22 23.29 -4.31 -7.43
N TYR A 23 23.69 -3.17 -6.88
CA TYR A 23 23.18 -2.72 -5.57
C TYR A 23 21.71 -2.31 -5.63
N LEU A 24 21.25 -1.66 -6.70
CA LEU A 24 19.84 -1.37 -6.92
C LEU A 24 19.00 -2.64 -6.94
N ALA A 25 19.40 -3.64 -7.73
CA ALA A 25 18.69 -4.92 -7.79
C ALA A 25 18.65 -5.65 -6.43
N LEU A 26 19.76 -5.62 -5.68
CA LEU A 26 19.81 -6.22 -4.34
C LEU A 26 18.92 -5.45 -3.36
N ALA A 27 18.97 -4.12 -3.37
CA ALA A 27 18.12 -3.30 -2.52
C ALA A 27 16.63 -3.61 -2.78
N GLN A 28 16.21 -3.66 -4.04
CA GLN A 28 14.85 -3.95 -4.42
C GLN A 28 14.40 -5.37 -3.97
N ILE A 29 15.23 -6.38 -4.16
CA ILE A 29 14.94 -7.75 -3.71
C ILE A 29 14.75 -7.80 -2.19
N TYR A 30 15.63 -7.13 -1.42
CA TYR A 30 15.50 -7.10 0.03
C TYR A 30 14.26 -6.30 0.49
N LEU A 31 13.87 -5.24 -0.22
CA LEU A 31 12.60 -4.54 0.02
C LEU A 31 11.40 -5.48 -0.21
N GLU A 32 11.38 -6.21 -1.32
CA GLU A 32 10.33 -7.20 -1.62
C GLU A 32 10.28 -8.34 -0.58
N MET A 33 11.45 -8.77 -0.08
CA MET A 33 11.56 -9.76 1.00
C MET A 33 11.24 -9.20 2.38
N ARG A 34 10.98 -7.90 2.52
CA ARG A 34 10.82 -7.18 3.79
C ARG A 34 12.03 -7.30 4.74
N ASP A 35 13.23 -7.60 4.20
CA ASP A 35 14.48 -7.52 4.94
C ASP A 35 15.02 -6.08 4.90
N HIS A 36 14.39 -5.22 5.71
CA HIS A 36 14.66 -3.80 5.75
C HIS A 36 16.11 -3.48 6.13
N ALA A 37 16.74 -4.27 7.00
CA ALA A 37 18.13 -4.06 7.41
C ALA A 37 19.11 -4.28 6.26
N SER A 38 18.93 -5.36 5.50
CA SER A 38 19.73 -5.63 4.31
C SER A 38 19.47 -4.60 3.21
N ALA A 39 18.21 -4.20 2.98
CA ALA A 39 17.85 -3.16 2.03
C ALA A 39 18.61 -1.85 2.32
N ILE A 40 18.55 -1.33 3.55
CA ILE A 40 19.30 -0.14 3.99
C ILE A 40 20.79 -0.28 3.65
N SER A 41 21.41 -1.42 3.95
CA SER A 41 22.84 -1.63 3.70
C SER A 41 23.22 -1.46 2.23
N TYR A 42 22.37 -1.85 1.27
CA TYR A 42 22.62 -1.67 -0.16
C TYR A 42 22.25 -0.28 -0.65
N ILE A 43 21.18 0.31 -0.13
CA ILE A 43 20.79 1.69 -0.44
C ILE A 43 21.86 2.66 0.02
N GLU A 44 22.42 2.52 1.22
CA GLU A 44 23.52 3.35 1.71
C GLU A 44 24.78 3.26 0.85
N LYS A 45 25.09 2.08 0.29
CA LYS A 45 26.19 1.93 -0.66
C LYS A 45 25.93 2.72 -1.95
N LEU A 46 24.68 2.87 -2.38
CA LEU A 46 24.28 3.68 -3.53
C LEU A 46 24.41 5.17 -3.20
N ILE A 47 23.82 5.62 -2.12
CA ILE A 47 23.83 7.00 -1.65
C ILE A 47 25.29 7.49 -1.45
N ASN A 48 26.14 6.67 -0.82
CA ASN A 48 27.54 7.02 -0.56
C ASN A 48 28.38 7.13 -1.82
N ARG A 49 28.00 6.47 -2.90
CA ARG A 49 28.72 6.58 -4.20
C ARG A 49 28.48 7.89 -4.93
N LYS A 50 27.35 8.54 -4.71
CA LYS A 50 26.90 9.85 -5.27
C LYS A 50 27.08 10.05 -6.78
N SER A 51 27.81 9.20 -7.49
CA SER A 51 28.14 9.39 -8.90
C SER A 51 27.08 8.73 -9.80
N GLY A 52 26.35 9.56 -10.52
CA GLY A 52 25.42 9.14 -11.58
C GLY A 52 23.99 8.92 -11.13
N LEU A 53 23.61 9.34 -9.93
CA LEU A 53 22.22 9.43 -9.50
C LEU A 53 21.68 10.85 -9.76
N THR A 54 20.47 10.93 -10.28
CA THR A 54 19.68 12.17 -10.37
C THR A 54 19.13 12.51 -8.98
N ASP A 55 18.68 13.76 -8.78
CA ASP A 55 18.01 14.16 -7.54
C ASP A 55 16.74 13.34 -7.30
N TYR A 56 16.03 12.96 -8.37
CA TYR A 56 14.88 12.09 -8.30
C TYR A 56 15.24 10.68 -7.76
N GLU A 57 16.22 10.01 -8.37
CA GLU A 57 16.68 8.68 -7.93
C GLU A 57 17.22 8.72 -6.48
N LEU A 58 17.85 9.81 -6.10
CA LEU A 58 18.32 10.00 -4.72
C LEU A 58 17.17 10.20 -3.75
N ALA A 59 16.13 10.95 -4.14
CA ALA A 59 14.91 11.13 -3.34
C ALA A 59 14.16 9.80 -3.14
N GLU A 60 14.05 8.96 -4.18
CA GLU A 60 13.49 7.62 -4.07
C GLU A 60 14.28 6.77 -3.06
N LEU A 61 15.60 6.73 -3.17
CA LEU A 61 16.46 5.97 -2.23
C LEU A 61 16.34 6.48 -0.79
N TYR A 62 16.21 7.78 -0.59
CA TYR A 62 15.95 8.33 0.75
C TYR A 62 14.55 7.95 1.26
N SER A 63 13.52 7.96 0.42
CA SER A 63 12.18 7.51 0.77
C SER A 63 12.16 6.04 1.18
N ASP A 64 12.80 5.16 0.41
CA ASP A 64 12.92 3.74 0.73
C ASP A 64 13.67 3.51 2.04
N THR A 65 14.75 4.28 2.27
CA THR A 65 15.50 4.21 3.52
C THR A 65 14.66 4.65 4.71
N ALA A 66 13.86 5.71 4.55
CA ALA A 66 12.94 6.19 5.59
C ALA A 66 11.89 5.13 5.95
N LEU A 67 11.27 4.50 4.95
CA LEU A 67 10.30 3.43 5.16
C LEU A 67 10.93 2.22 5.87
N CYS A 68 12.12 1.80 5.44
CA CYS A 68 12.84 0.73 6.11
C CYS A 68 13.12 1.05 7.59
N HIS A 69 13.54 2.27 7.89
CA HIS A 69 13.74 2.70 9.27
C HIS A 69 12.46 2.75 10.09
N ALA A 70 11.33 3.17 9.49
CA ALA A 70 10.02 3.15 10.14
C ALA A 70 9.64 1.72 10.57
N TYR A 71 9.75 0.75 9.66
CA TYR A 71 9.48 -0.67 9.96
C TYR A 71 10.43 -1.29 10.98
N LEU A 72 11.66 -0.78 11.09
CA LEU A 72 12.63 -1.21 12.11
C LEU A 72 12.47 -0.47 13.45
N GLY A 73 11.53 0.47 13.55
CA GLY A 73 11.34 1.28 14.76
C GLY A 73 12.38 2.38 14.96
N HIS A 74 13.16 2.70 13.95
CA HIS A 74 14.21 3.72 14.01
C HIS A 74 13.67 5.09 13.60
N THR A 75 12.74 5.63 14.39
CA THR A 75 11.94 6.83 14.08
C THR A 75 12.79 8.05 13.68
N GLU A 76 13.82 8.40 14.45
CA GLU A 76 14.66 9.58 14.17
C GLU A 76 15.36 9.48 12.79
N ASN A 77 15.87 8.30 12.45
CA ASN A 77 16.49 8.08 11.15
C ASN A 77 15.44 8.15 10.02
N GLY A 78 14.26 7.57 10.24
CA GLY A 78 13.15 7.65 9.30
C GLY A 78 12.79 9.11 8.99
N TYR A 79 12.56 9.94 9.99
CA TYR A 79 12.30 11.38 9.81
C TYR A 79 13.42 12.11 9.06
N LYS A 80 14.66 11.80 9.38
CA LYS A 80 15.80 12.42 8.69
C LYS A 80 15.78 12.12 7.19
N TYR A 81 15.60 10.86 6.83
CA TYR A 81 15.63 10.47 5.42
C TYR A 81 14.41 10.93 4.64
N ILE A 82 13.21 10.88 5.24
CA ILE A 82 12.02 11.35 4.53
C ILE A 82 12.04 12.87 4.28
N ASN A 83 12.59 13.65 5.22
CA ASN A 83 12.78 15.07 5.00
C ASN A 83 13.80 15.34 3.87
N GLN A 84 14.90 14.59 3.81
CA GLN A 84 15.86 14.71 2.71
C GLN A 84 15.23 14.35 1.35
N ALA A 85 14.35 13.37 1.28
CA ALA A 85 13.63 13.04 0.06
C ALA A 85 12.73 14.19 -0.39
N LEU A 86 11.95 14.75 0.53
CA LEU A 86 11.06 15.88 0.26
C LEU A 86 11.81 17.17 -0.12
N GLU A 87 13.00 17.43 0.48
CA GLU A 87 13.83 18.58 0.11
C GLU A 87 14.38 18.47 -1.32
N LEU A 88 14.67 17.26 -1.80
CA LEU A 88 15.16 17.04 -3.16
C LEU A 88 14.07 17.15 -4.21
N ASN A 89 12.86 16.69 -3.90
CA ASN A 89 11.76 16.65 -4.87
C ASN A 89 10.39 16.82 -4.21
N GLU A 90 10.09 18.03 -3.78
CA GLU A 90 8.86 18.36 -3.04
C GLU A 90 7.56 18.30 -3.87
N HIS A 91 7.67 18.33 -5.21
CA HIS A 91 6.52 18.38 -6.13
C HIS A 91 6.23 17.02 -6.77
N ASP A 92 7.00 16.00 -6.43
CA ASP A 92 6.81 14.66 -6.96
C ASP A 92 5.74 13.89 -6.16
N ALA A 93 4.73 13.36 -6.86
CA ALA A 93 3.63 12.64 -6.25
C ALA A 93 4.09 11.35 -5.55
N GLU A 94 5.06 10.62 -6.14
CA GLU A 94 5.56 9.37 -5.58
C GLU A 94 6.33 9.60 -4.27
N ILE A 95 7.17 10.62 -4.22
CA ILE A 95 7.89 11.01 -3.00
C ILE A 95 6.90 11.45 -1.91
N ARG A 96 5.84 12.18 -2.28
CA ARG A 96 4.77 12.55 -1.35
C ARG A 96 3.98 11.34 -0.84
N ILE A 97 3.70 10.37 -1.70
CA ILE A 97 3.04 9.11 -1.31
C ILE A 97 3.93 8.33 -0.35
N ALA A 98 5.23 8.21 -0.62
CA ALA A 98 6.17 7.56 0.27
C ALA A 98 6.25 8.27 1.64
N ALA A 99 6.22 9.60 1.66
CA ALA A 99 6.18 10.38 2.90
C ALA A 99 4.86 10.15 3.67
N GLY A 100 3.73 10.13 2.99
CA GLY A 100 2.43 9.79 3.60
C GLY A 100 2.46 8.40 4.23
N ARG A 101 2.98 7.40 3.50
CA ARG A 101 3.15 6.04 4.02
C ARG A 101 4.05 5.99 5.25
N PHE A 102 5.16 6.71 5.23
CA PHE A 102 6.04 6.82 6.39
C PHE A 102 5.29 7.29 7.64
N PHE A 103 4.51 8.36 7.53
CA PHE A 103 3.72 8.87 8.64
C PHE A 103 2.60 7.91 9.07
N THR A 104 2.00 7.17 8.14
CA THR A 104 1.00 6.12 8.46
C THR A 104 1.62 5.01 9.31
N ILE A 105 2.82 4.55 8.97
CA ILE A 105 3.55 3.53 9.74
C ILE A 105 3.92 4.07 11.14
N GLU A 106 4.42 5.31 11.22
CA GLU A 106 4.73 5.94 12.51
C GLU A 106 3.48 6.09 13.40
N ALA A 107 2.30 6.35 12.83
CA ALA A 107 1.05 6.44 13.57
C ALA A 107 0.57 5.11 14.17
N GLN A 108 1.04 3.97 13.67
CA GLN A 108 0.62 2.65 14.13
C GLN A 108 1.48 2.09 15.26
N LYS A 109 2.52 2.79 15.66
CA LYS A 109 3.40 2.36 16.76
C LYS A 109 2.64 2.34 18.08
N SER A 110 2.85 1.29 18.85
CA SER A 110 2.15 1.07 20.12
C SER A 110 2.70 1.87 21.30
N ASP A 111 3.86 2.48 21.14
CA ASP A 111 4.61 3.19 22.18
C ASP A 111 4.54 4.72 22.04
N ILE A 112 3.65 5.23 21.19
CA ILE A 112 3.42 6.66 21.01
C ILE A 112 2.13 7.11 21.73
N SER A 113 2.05 8.41 22.04
CA SER A 113 0.84 9.02 22.61
C SER A 113 -0.26 9.18 21.56
N GLU A 114 -1.52 9.29 22.01
CA GLU A 114 -2.66 9.59 21.12
C GLU A 114 -2.44 10.89 20.32
N GLU A 115 -1.83 11.91 20.93
CA GLU A 115 -1.49 13.16 20.27
C GLU A 115 -0.47 12.96 19.13
N GLU A 116 0.57 12.14 19.37
CA GLU A 116 1.57 11.79 18.34
C GLU A 116 0.95 10.95 17.22
N GLN A 117 0.07 10.01 17.56
CA GLN A 117 -0.68 9.23 16.58
C GLN A 117 -1.51 10.14 15.67
N GLU A 118 -2.30 11.05 16.26
CA GLU A 118 -3.12 12.00 15.50
C GLU A 118 -2.28 12.94 14.65
N ASN A 119 -1.14 13.41 15.17
CA ASN A 119 -0.21 14.24 14.40
C ASN A 119 0.38 13.49 13.21
N ASN A 120 0.77 12.23 13.38
CA ASN A 120 1.28 11.41 12.29
C ASN A 120 0.21 11.15 11.22
N LEU A 121 -1.03 10.81 11.62
CA LEU A 121 -2.13 10.66 10.66
C LEU A 121 -2.41 11.95 9.90
N ARG A 122 -2.40 13.09 10.57
CA ARG A 122 -2.59 14.41 9.94
C ARG A 122 -1.46 14.75 8.95
N ASN A 123 -0.22 14.40 9.29
CA ASN A 123 0.91 14.53 8.38
C ASN A 123 0.79 13.59 7.17
N ALA A 124 0.33 12.34 7.36
CA ALA A 124 0.08 11.41 6.27
C ALA A 124 -0.94 11.99 5.28
N GLU A 125 -2.10 12.44 5.78
CA GLU A 125 -3.15 13.05 4.96
C GLU A 125 -2.67 14.30 4.23
N HIS A 126 -1.85 15.13 4.89
CA HIS A 126 -1.24 16.29 4.23
C HIS A 126 -0.36 15.87 3.05
N GLN A 127 0.48 14.86 3.21
CA GLN A 127 1.35 14.39 2.11
C GLN A 127 0.53 13.78 0.96
N PHE A 128 -0.48 12.98 1.25
CA PHE A 128 -1.35 12.40 0.22
C PHE A 128 -2.17 13.46 -0.52
N THR A 129 -2.69 14.45 0.18
CA THR A 129 -3.37 15.60 -0.44
C THR A 129 -2.43 16.34 -1.39
N ARG A 130 -1.19 16.60 -0.96
CA ARG A 130 -0.18 17.24 -1.82
C ARG A 130 0.19 16.37 -3.03
N ALA A 131 0.28 15.04 -2.86
CA ALA A 131 0.49 14.14 -3.98
C ALA A 131 -0.61 14.30 -5.04
N LEU A 132 -1.88 14.30 -4.61
CA LEU A 132 -3.02 14.48 -5.51
C LEU A 132 -3.08 15.86 -6.16
N GLU A 133 -2.60 16.91 -5.50
CA GLU A 133 -2.52 18.26 -6.08
C GLU A 133 -1.49 18.37 -7.21
N PHE A 134 -0.41 17.60 -7.14
CA PHE A 134 0.63 17.56 -8.17
C PHE A 134 0.34 16.55 -9.29
N THR A 135 -0.68 15.69 -9.11
CA THR A 135 -1.04 14.65 -10.07
C THR A 135 -1.99 15.20 -11.13
N PRO A 136 -1.69 15.03 -12.44
CA PRO A 136 -2.64 15.31 -13.51
C PRO A 136 -3.96 14.56 -13.32
N LYS A 137 -5.07 15.16 -13.79
CA LYS A 137 -6.40 14.61 -13.55
C LYS A 137 -6.56 13.18 -14.09
N GLU A 138 -5.99 12.90 -15.24
CA GLU A 138 -5.99 11.61 -15.92
C GLU A 138 -5.21 10.51 -15.16
N GLU A 139 -4.27 10.88 -14.30
CA GLU A 139 -3.46 9.95 -13.50
C GLU A 139 -3.98 9.81 -12.05
N ARG A 140 -5.00 10.58 -11.67
CA ARG A 140 -5.52 10.60 -10.28
C ARG A 140 -6.11 9.28 -9.84
N PHE A 141 -6.67 8.49 -10.76
CA PHE A 141 -7.17 7.15 -10.43
C PHE A 141 -6.07 6.29 -9.81
N ASP A 142 -4.92 6.21 -10.48
CA ASP A 142 -3.80 5.38 -10.05
C ASP A 142 -3.24 5.84 -8.70
N VAL A 143 -3.14 7.16 -8.50
CA VAL A 143 -2.66 7.74 -7.24
C VAL A 143 -3.65 7.48 -6.10
N LEU A 144 -4.95 7.68 -6.31
CA LEU A 144 -5.99 7.38 -5.33
C LEU A 144 -6.00 5.90 -4.97
N PHE A 145 -5.91 5.03 -5.98
CA PHE A 145 -5.89 3.58 -5.78
C PHE A 145 -4.63 3.15 -5.00
N LYS A 146 -3.49 3.73 -5.32
CA LYS A 146 -2.23 3.49 -4.60
C LYS A 146 -2.33 3.91 -3.14
N ILE A 147 -2.87 5.10 -2.83
CA ILE A 147 -3.05 5.55 -1.45
C ILE A 147 -4.03 4.66 -0.69
N GLY A 148 -5.19 4.34 -1.30
CA GLY A 148 -6.16 3.42 -0.72
C GLY A 148 -5.56 2.05 -0.42
N SER A 149 -4.75 1.51 -1.34
CA SER A 149 -4.05 0.23 -1.17
C SER A 149 -3.00 0.29 -0.06
N LEU A 150 -2.27 1.41 0.09
CA LEU A 150 -1.32 1.57 1.20
C LEU A 150 -2.01 1.51 2.56
N TYR A 151 -3.13 2.21 2.73
CA TYR A 151 -3.91 2.13 3.96
C TYR A 151 -4.51 0.75 4.18
N PHE A 152 -4.93 0.07 3.10
CA PHE A 152 -5.46 -1.28 3.15
C PHE A 152 -4.40 -2.29 3.63
N ASP A 153 -3.19 -2.23 3.09
CA ASP A 153 -2.05 -3.09 3.47
C ASP A 153 -1.63 -2.89 4.93
N GLU A 154 -1.75 -1.66 5.43
CA GLU A 154 -1.49 -1.32 6.82
C GLU A 154 -2.72 -1.55 7.73
N HIS A 155 -3.77 -2.24 7.23
CA HIS A 155 -5.01 -2.55 7.95
C HIS A 155 -5.80 -1.34 8.48
N ASN A 156 -5.55 -0.16 7.94
CA ASN A 156 -6.32 1.05 8.23
C ASN A 156 -7.50 1.17 7.27
N PHE A 157 -8.50 0.30 7.47
CA PHE A 157 -9.62 0.16 6.53
C PHE A 157 -10.54 1.40 6.47
N GLU A 158 -10.56 2.22 7.51
CA GLU A 158 -11.34 3.46 7.50
C GLU A 158 -10.82 4.43 6.43
N TYR A 159 -9.52 4.72 6.46
CA TYR A 159 -8.90 5.60 5.45
C TYR A 159 -8.85 4.91 4.09
N ALA A 160 -8.56 3.63 4.00
CA ALA A 160 -8.60 2.89 2.74
C ALA A 160 -9.95 3.05 2.04
N ASN A 161 -11.05 2.84 2.77
CA ASN A 161 -12.40 2.98 2.23
C ASN A 161 -12.69 4.41 1.77
N GLN A 162 -12.22 5.45 2.47
CA GLN A 162 -12.41 6.84 2.04
C GLN A 162 -11.77 7.09 0.66
N TYR A 163 -10.57 6.58 0.40
CA TYR A 163 -9.90 6.72 -0.89
C TYR A 163 -10.56 5.89 -2.00
N PHE A 164 -10.99 4.66 -1.71
CA PHE A 164 -11.72 3.85 -2.68
C PHE A 164 -13.12 4.41 -3.00
N GLU A 165 -13.82 4.99 -2.02
CA GLU A 165 -15.08 5.71 -2.27
C GLU A 165 -14.86 6.98 -3.10
N LEU A 166 -13.73 7.65 -2.92
CA LEU A 166 -13.39 8.82 -3.75
C LEU A 166 -13.16 8.40 -5.21
N ILE A 167 -12.55 7.23 -5.46
CA ILE A 167 -12.45 6.65 -6.80
C ILE A 167 -13.85 6.43 -7.39
N ASN A 168 -14.76 5.81 -6.65
CA ASN A 168 -16.12 5.56 -7.13
C ASN A 168 -16.87 6.86 -7.50
N LYS A 169 -16.55 7.94 -6.81
CA LYS A 169 -17.14 9.25 -7.06
C LYS A 169 -16.51 9.98 -8.26
N GLU A 170 -15.19 9.95 -8.39
CA GLU A 170 -14.45 10.66 -9.44
C GLU A 170 -14.41 9.85 -10.76
N PHE A 171 -14.42 8.52 -10.68
CA PHE A 171 -14.27 7.57 -11.80
C PHE A 171 -15.34 6.47 -11.74
N PRO A 172 -16.62 6.81 -11.89
CA PRO A 172 -17.73 5.84 -11.73
C PRO A 172 -17.70 4.69 -12.74
N GLU A 173 -17.08 4.87 -13.91
CA GLU A 173 -16.88 3.84 -14.92
C GLU A 173 -15.87 2.76 -14.52
N ASP A 174 -14.92 3.08 -13.63
CA ASP A 174 -13.87 2.19 -13.15
C ASP A 174 -14.08 1.78 -11.67
N ALA A 175 -15.25 2.08 -11.11
CA ALA A 175 -15.56 1.86 -9.71
C ALA A 175 -15.49 0.38 -9.29
N ASP A 176 -15.74 -0.54 -10.21
CA ASP A 176 -15.70 -1.98 -9.97
C ASP A 176 -14.33 -2.49 -9.51
N ALA A 177 -13.24 -1.80 -9.88
CA ALA A 177 -11.88 -2.09 -9.40
C ALA A 177 -11.73 -1.97 -7.87
N THR A 178 -12.61 -1.20 -7.21
CA THR A 178 -12.54 -0.95 -5.76
C THR A 178 -13.49 -1.81 -4.93
N TYR A 179 -14.51 -2.42 -5.53
CA TYR A 179 -15.60 -3.06 -4.79
C TYR A 179 -15.16 -4.16 -3.84
N PHE A 180 -14.14 -4.93 -4.22
CA PHE A 180 -13.58 -5.95 -3.32
C PHE A 180 -12.95 -5.33 -2.08
N PHE A 181 -12.14 -4.32 -2.27
CA PHE A 181 -11.43 -3.62 -1.18
C PHE A 181 -12.44 -2.97 -0.22
N LEU A 182 -13.49 -2.34 -0.77
CA LEU A 182 -14.56 -1.74 0.01
C LEU A 182 -15.39 -2.79 0.78
N ALA A 183 -15.75 -3.90 0.13
CA ALA A 183 -16.44 -5.00 0.82
C ALA A 183 -15.60 -5.55 1.97
N TYR A 184 -14.32 -5.79 1.73
CA TYR A 184 -13.38 -6.29 2.74
C TYR A 184 -13.19 -5.28 3.88
N GLY A 185 -12.94 -4.01 3.57
CA GLY A 185 -12.75 -2.95 4.54
C GLY A 185 -13.99 -2.74 5.43
N TYR A 186 -15.19 -2.67 4.84
CA TYR A 186 -16.43 -2.55 5.60
C TYR A 186 -16.78 -3.78 6.44
N TYR A 187 -16.37 -4.97 6.00
CA TYR A 187 -16.48 -6.18 6.83
C TYR A 187 -15.66 -6.04 8.12
N HIS A 188 -14.41 -5.60 8.02
CA HIS A 188 -13.54 -5.41 9.19
C HIS A 188 -13.96 -4.25 10.09
N GLN A 189 -14.60 -3.23 9.53
CA GLN A 189 -15.22 -2.13 10.29
C GLN A 189 -16.56 -2.53 10.93
N GLN A 190 -17.07 -3.74 10.69
CA GLN A 190 -18.38 -4.22 11.14
C GLN A 190 -19.56 -3.40 10.58
N GLU A 191 -19.33 -2.69 9.46
CA GLU A 191 -20.33 -1.90 8.74
C GLU A 191 -21.16 -2.78 7.79
N SER A 192 -22.05 -3.58 8.38
CA SER A 192 -22.79 -4.64 7.68
C SER A 192 -23.58 -4.14 6.46
N ALA A 193 -24.17 -2.95 6.51
CA ALA A 193 -24.96 -2.40 5.41
C ALA A 193 -24.08 -2.08 4.19
N SER A 194 -22.94 -1.42 4.41
CA SER A 194 -21.96 -1.07 3.37
C SER A 194 -21.29 -2.32 2.80
N PHE A 195 -20.92 -3.28 3.65
CA PHE A 195 -20.42 -4.58 3.23
C PHE A 195 -21.39 -5.29 2.28
N MET A 196 -22.67 -5.40 2.67
CA MET A 196 -23.71 -6.05 1.84
C MET A 196 -23.98 -5.28 0.56
N HIS A 197 -23.89 -3.96 0.57
CA HIS A 197 -24.01 -3.13 -0.63
C HIS A 197 -22.92 -3.48 -1.65
N TYR A 198 -21.64 -3.48 -1.25
CA TYR A 198 -20.56 -3.80 -2.17
C TYR A 198 -20.57 -5.26 -2.60
N LEU A 199 -20.97 -6.19 -1.73
CA LEU A 199 -21.15 -7.59 -2.10
C LEU A 199 -22.27 -7.75 -3.16
N ALA A 200 -23.35 -6.96 -3.07
CA ALA A 200 -24.41 -6.93 -4.07
C ALA A 200 -23.92 -6.36 -5.41
N LYS A 201 -23.11 -5.30 -5.38
CA LYS A 201 -22.48 -4.74 -6.59
C LYS A 201 -21.55 -5.76 -7.26
N ILE A 202 -20.65 -6.41 -6.51
CA ILE A 202 -19.75 -7.44 -7.04
C ILE A 202 -20.58 -8.55 -7.70
N ARG A 203 -21.64 -9.04 -7.05
CA ARG A 203 -22.51 -10.08 -7.63
C ARG A 203 -23.14 -9.65 -8.95
N LYS A 204 -23.56 -8.39 -9.05
CA LYS A 204 -24.26 -7.86 -10.22
C LYS A 204 -23.32 -7.52 -11.37
N GLU A 205 -22.20 -6.86 -11.07
CA GLU A 205 -21.32 -6.23 -12.04
C GLU A 205 -20.08 -7.07 -12.35
N ILE A 206 -19.64 -7.90 -11.39
CA ILE A 206 -18.45 -8.78 -11.52
C ILE A 206 -18.82 -10.22 -11.09
N PRO A 207 -19.76 -10.89 -11.78
CA PRO A 207 -20.28 -12.19 -11.33
C PRO A 207 -19.22 -13.29 -11.23
N ASP A 208 -18.18 -13.26 -12.04
CA ASP A 208 -17.06 -14.22 -11.98
C ASP A 208 -16.24 -14.04 -10.70
N MET A 209 -15.96 -12.81 -10.30
CA MET A 209 -15.34 -12.53 -9.00
C MET A 209 -16.22 -13.02 -7.85
N TYR A 210 -17.52 -12.69 -7.88
CA TYR A 210 -18.47 -13.17 -6.88
C TYR A 210 -18.48 -14.70 -6.78
N ALA A 211 -18.43 -15.39 -7.91
CA ALA A 211 -18.43 -16.85 -7.94
C ALA A 211 -17.21 -17.45 -7.20
N THR A 212 -16.03 -16.86 -7.38
CA THR A 212 -14.76 -17.37 -6.82
C THR A 212 -14.48 -16.88 -5.40
N MET A 213 -15.07 -15.77 -4.95
CA MET A 213 -14.89 -15.28 -3.57
C MET A 213 -15.30 -16.36 -2.54
N GLY A 214 -14.45 -16.59 -1.55
CA GLY A 214 -14.69 -17.56 -0.46
C GLY A 214 -14.49 -19.02 -0.84
N THR A 215 -14.10 -19.37 -2.09
CA THR A 215 -13.90 -20.78 -2.50
C THR A 215 -12.52 -21.36 -2.15
N GLY A 216 -11.57 -20.51 -1.79
CA GLY A 216 -10.20 -20.94 -1.50
C GLY A 216 -9.28 -21.00 -2.74
N ASP A 217 -9.83 -20.84 -3.94
CA ASP A 217 -9.07 -20.89 -5.20
C ASP A 217 -8.55 -19.51 -5.64
N THR A 218 -8.89 -18.45 -4.92
CA THR A 218 -8.50 -17.08 -5.24
C THR A 218 -7.28 -16.64 -4.43
N ILE A 219 -6.36 -15.93 -5.08
CA ILE A 219 -5.21 -15.23 -4.47
C ILE A 219 -5.63 -14.26 -3.33
N LEU A 220 -6.92 -13.94 -3.24
CA LEU A 220 -7.58 -13.13 -2.23
C LEU A 220 -7.87 -13.87 -0.90
N MET A 221 -7.18 -14.95 -0.59
CA MET A 221 -7.31 -15.71 0.67
C MET A 221 -6.58 -15.01 1.82
N ILE A 222 -6.88 -13.73 2.04
CA ILE A 222 -6.19 -12.93 3.07
C ILE A 222 -6.73 -13.25 4.47
N ASP A 223 -7.99 -13.69 4.58
CA ASP A 223 -8.64 -13.87 5.86
C ASP A 223 -9.63 -15.05 5.86
N THR A 224 -9.38 -16.02 6.75
CA THR A 224 -10.25 -17.19 6.92
C THR A 224 -11.66 -16.80 7.38
N TYR A 225 -11.77 -15.84 8.30
CA TYR A 225 -13.06 -15.39 8.85
C TYR A 225 -13.89 -14.66 7.80
N PHE A 226 -13.27 -13.80 6.99
CA PHE A 226 -13.93 -13.14 5.87
C PHE A 226 -14.46 -14.17 4.86
N ASN A 227 -13.65 -15.17 4.51
CA ASN A 227 -14.04 -16.23 3.59
C ASN A 227 -15.18 -17.10 4.15
N GLU A 228 -15.20 -17.40 5.44
CA GLU A 228 -16.29 -18.12 6.10
C GLU A 228 -17.58 -17.30 6.09
N ALA A 229 -17.51 -16.00 6.39
CA ALA A 229 -18.65 -15.09 6.32
C ALA A 229 -19.22 -15.03 4.90
N LEU A 230 -18.38 -14.93 3.87
CA LEU A 230 -18.80 -14.95 2.47
C LEU A 230 -19.51 -16.24 2.10
N ARG A 231 -19.01 -17.42 2.52
CA ARG A 231 -19.65 -18.71 2.26
C ARG A 231 -21.05 -18.78 2.89
N ALA A 232 -21.17 -18.37 4.15
CA ALA A 232 -22.44 -18.36 4.86
C ALA A 232 -23.46 -17.43 4.18
N ILE A 233 -23.05 -16.22 3.78
CA ILE A 233 -23.90 -15.28 3.07
C ILE A 233 -24.32 -15.84 1.69
N LYS A 234 -23.39 -16.43 0.93
CA LYS A 234 -23.69 -17.04 -0.38
C LYS A 234 -24.69 -18.19 -0.25
N GLU A 235 -24.59 -19.02 0.80
CA GLU A 235 -25.58 -20.05 1.11
C GLU A 235 -26.93 -19.45 1.41
N ASP A 236 -26.99 -18.42 2.28
CA ASP A 236 -28.26 -17.74 2.62
C ASP A 236 -28.88 -17.01 1.42
N VAL A 237 -28.06 -16.48 0.51
CA VAL A 237 -28.54 -15.92 -0.78
C VAL A 237 -29.09 -17.02 -1.68
N SER A 238 -28.41 -18.18 -1.78
CA SER A 238 -28.85 -19.31 -2.61
C SER A 238 -30.17 -19.93 -2.13
N THR A 239 -30.38 -19.93 -0.82
CA THR A 239 -31.60 -20.46 -0.18
C THR A 239 -32.73 -19.42 -0.08
N GLY A 240 -32.49 -18.18 -0.51
CA GLY A 240 -33.47 -17.09 -0.50
C GLY A 240 -33.68 -16.43 0.87
N LYS A 241 -32.87 -16.76 1.88
CA LYS A 241 -32.93 -16.11 3.21
C LYS A 241 -32.44 -14.66 3.12
N ILE A 242 -31.45 -14.39 2.28
CA ILE A 242 -30.93 -13.06 1.98
C ILE A 242 -31.20 -12.68 0.55
N ASN A 243 -31.76 -11.49 0.32
CA ASN A 243 -31.92 -10.90 -1.00
C ASN A 243 -30.93 -9.75 -1.16
N LEU A 244 -29.77 -10.01 -1.78
CA LEU A 244 -28.73 -9.00 -2.02
C LEU A 244 -29.21 -7.80 -2.85
N ASN A 245 -30.21 -7.96 -3.72
CA ASN A 245 -30.73 -6.85 -4.52
C ASN A 245 -31.38 -5.74 -3.68
N LYS A 246 -31.67 -5.97 -2.41
CA LYS A 246 -32.15 -4.93 -1.49
C LYS A 246 -31.06 -3.93 -1.06
N TYR A 247 -29.79 -4.25 -1.32
CA TYR A 247 -28.65 -3.43 -0.95
C TYR A 247 -28.05 -2.64 -2.14
N LEU A 248 -28.60 -2.81 -3.34
CA LEU A 248 -28.29 -1.99 -4.52
C LEU A 248 -29.06 -0.68 -4.48
#